data_491104db8228c65b85a06cc5bda7a728
#
_entry.id   491104db8228c65b85a06cc5bda7a728
#
_cell.length_a   1.000
_cell.length_b   1.000
_cell.length_c   1.000
_cell.angle_alpha   90.00
_cell.angle_beta   90.00
_cell.angle_gamma   90.00
#
_symmetry.space_group_name_H-M   'P 1'
#
loop_
_entity.id
_entity.type
_entity.pdbx_description
1 polymer ?
#
loop_
_entity_poly.entity_id
_entity_poly.type
_entity_poly.pdbx_seq_one_letter_code
_entity_poly.pdbx_strand_id
1 'polypeptide(L)'
;MSRLVVNHFNDPGCPYGYSVSPALAVLRWRYGGQLEWRTITIGLAESPRRYVEAGYTPTRSTLGYQRFRRHGMPFLMEPRERVLATSRACRAIVAARLRHPGSEEDVLRALQLGWFTTTLLLDEDDAIEAALGAVPGLDAGAIVAAIDDPETISAYERDRELARRAAGSPTAAQGKARQTDGPVRYSAPSVVFQAPDGRRLEAGGFQTIEAYDVLVVNLDPAIERRAEAAGALEALEAFPGGLVTQEVAAVMAPNNTPPDRAGAERELVALLGEGRVCRRPLADDALWLAA
;
A
#
# COMPACT_ATOMS: atom_id res chain seq x y z
N MET A 1 18.00 15.00 12.85
CA MET A 1 16.61 15.49 12.96
C MET A 1 15.74 14.32 13.40
N SER A 2 14.82 14.52 14.35
CA SER A 2 13.93 13.46 14.77
C SER A 2 12.79 13.32 13.74
N ARG A 3 12.50 12.07 13.33
CA ARG A 3 11.54 11.77 12.26
C ARG A 3 10.13 11.62 12.82
N LEU A 4 9.12 11.98 12.03
CA LEU A 4 7.74 11.56 12.30
C LEU A 4 7.61 10.07 11.97
N VAL A 5 7.07 9.28 12.90
CA VAL A 5 6.75 7.88 12.66
C VAL A 5 5.37 7.77 12.01
N VAL A 6 5.29 7.03 10.92
CA VAL A 6 4.06 6.79 10.14
C VAL A 6 3.68 5.32 10.28
N ASN A 7 2.77 5.01 11.19
CA ASN A 7 2.21 3.67 11.32
C ASN A 7 1.09 3.49 10.27
N HIS A 8 1.38 2.73 9.23
CA HIS A 8 0.49 2.43 8.12
C HIS A 8 -0.21 1.09 8.35
N PHE A 9 -1.45 1.13 8.81
CA PHE A 9 -2.30 -0.05 9.00
C PHE A 9 -2.89 -0.46 7.66
N ASN A 10 -2.44 -1.58 7.12
CA ASN A 10 -2.87 -2.04 5.80
C ASN A 10 -2.95 -3.58 5.71
N ASP A 11 -3.40 -4.05 4.57
CA ASP A 11 -3.54 -5.48 4.24
C ASP A 11 -3.42 -5.64 2.72
N PRO A 12 -2.62 -6.61 2.23
CA PRO A 12 -2.38 -6.79 0.79
C PRO A 12 -3.66 -7.08 -0.01
N GLY A 13 -4.68 -7.70 0.61
CA GLY A 13 -5.96 -7.98 -0.05
C GLY A 13 -7.01 -6.86 0.07
N CYS A 14 -6.66 -5.69 0.63
CA CYS A 14 -7.61 -4.60 0.78
C CYS A 14 -7.63 -3.66 -0.44
N PRO A 15 -8.73 -3.59 -1.23
CA PRO A 15 -8.79 -2.72 -2.40
C PRO A 15 -8.74 -1.23 -2.05
N TYR A 16 -9.22 -0.80 -0.89
CA TYR A 16 -9.02 0.58 -0.42
C TYR A 16 -7.56 0.84 -0.06
N GLY A 17 -6.89 -0.15 0.58
CA GLY A 17 -5.48 -0.08 0.92
C GLY A 17 -4.56 0.01 -0.29
N TYR A 18 -4.97 -0.62 -1.40
CA TYR A 18 -4.33 -0.51 -2.70
C TYR A 18 -4.63 0.83 -3.39
N SER A 19 -5.89 1.25 -3.39
CA SER A 19 -6.35 2.45 -4.10
C SER A 19 -5.85 3.77 -3.48
N VAL A 20 -5.37 3.77 -2.23
CA VAL A 20 -4.79 4.96 -1.58
C VAL A 20 -3.36 5.24 -2.02
N SER A 21 -2.73 4.31 -2.73
CA SER A 21 -1.32 4.37 -3.13
C SER A 21 -0.91 5.70 -3.78
N PRO A 22 -1.69 6.34 -4.67
CA PRO A 22 -1.31 7.64 -5.22
C PRO A 22 -1.13 8.73 -4.16
N ALA A 23 -2.00 8.78 -3.15
CA ALA A 23 -1.86 9.75 -2.05
C ALA A 23 -0.63 9.45 -1.19
N LEU A 24 -0.33 8.17 -0.94
CA LEU A 24 0.86 7.77 -0.18
C LEU A 24 2.15 8.02 -0.97
N ALA A 25 2.13 7.86 -2.30
CA ALA A 25 3.26 8.22 -3.17
C ALA A 25 3.58 9.71 -3.06
N VAL A 26 2.56 10.58 -3.12
CA VAL A 26 2.75 12.03 -2.92
C VAL A 26 3.29 12.33 -1.52
N LEU A 27 2.82 11.65 -0.48
CA LEU A 27 3.31 11.86 0.89
C LEU A 27 4.79 11.49 1.01
N ARG A 28 5.21 10.36 0.41
CA ARG A 28 6.63 9.96 0.35
C ARG A 28 7.48 10.94 -0.47
N TRP A 29 6.95 11.40 -1.59
CA TRP A 29 7.61 12.40 -2.43
C TRP A 29 7.86 13.70 -1.66
N ARG A 30 6.83 14.22 -1.00
CA ARG A 30 6.86 15.52 -0.32
C ARG A 30 7.81 15.57 0.87
N TYR A 31 7.84 14.51 1.66
CA TYR A 31 8.53 14.50 2.95
C TYR A 31 9.76 13.57 3.00
N GLY A 32 9.85 12.62 2.08
CA GLY A 32 11.02 11.73 1.95
C GLY A 32 11.45 11.10 3.25
N GLY A 33 12.75 11.16 3.52
CA GLY A 33 13.35 10.58 4.73
C GLY A 33 13.01 11.27 6.05
N GLN A 34 12.18 12.33 6.06
CA GLN A 34 11.67 12.96 7.28
C GLN A 34 10.55 12.14 7.92
N LEU A 35 9.96 11.18 7.16
CA LEU A 35 8.97 10.22 7.63
C LEU A 35 9.61 8.84 7.80
N GLU A 36 9.42 8.23 8.97
CA GLU A 36 9.80 6.83 9.23
C GLU A 36 8.56 5.94 9.10
N TRP A 37 8.48 5.18 8.02
CA TRP A 37 7.35 4.30 7.73
C TRP A 37 7.44 2.98 8.48
N ARG A 38 6.30 2.53 8.98
CA ARG A 38 6.11 1.23 9.61
C ARG A 38 4.80 0.62 9.14
N THR A 39 4.86 -0.44 8.38
CA THR A 39 3.68 -1.21 7.98
C THR A 39 3.20 -2.05 9.14
N ILE A 40 1.92 -1.90 9.50
CA ILE A 40 1.22 -2.72 10.49
C ILE A 40 0.20 -3.58 9.76
N THR A 41 0.41 -4.87 9.74
CA THR A 41 -0.48 -5.80 9.04
C THR A 41 -1.77 -6.04 9.84
N ILE A 42 -2.92 -5.86 9.20
CA ILE A 42 -4.23 -6.01 9.86
C ILE A 42 -4.67 -7.47 9.95
N GLY A 43 -4.36 -8.28 8.93
CA GLY A 43 -4.85 -9.65 8.81
C GLY A 43 -6.36 -9.68 8.65
N LEU A 44 -6.86 -9.25 7.49
CA LEU A 44 -8.30 -9.17 7.20
C LEU A 44 -8.97 -10.53 7.17
N ALA A 45 -8.27 -11.56 6.74
CA ALA A 45 -8.78 -12.93 6.63
C ALA A 45 -7.70 -13.96 6.98
N GLU A 46 -7.86 -14.65 8.09
CA GLU A 46 -7.02 -15.79 8.47
C GLU A 46 -7.32 -17.04 7.60
N SER A 47 -8.57 -17.14 7.16
CA SER A 47 -9.01 -18.16 6.20
C SER A 47 -10.07 -17.57 5.26
N PRO A 48 -10.29 -18.14 4.07
CA PRO A 48 -11.32 -17.67 3.14
C PRO A 48 -12.74 -17.93 3.65
N ARG A 49 -12.91 -18.81 4.65
CA ARG A 49 -14.21 -19.30 5.15
C ARG A 49 -15.20 -18.19 5.43
N ARG A 50 -14.79 -17.18 6.18
CA ARG A 50 -15.69 -16.05 6.55
C ARG A 50 -16.20 -15.28 5.33
N TYR A 51 -15.37 -15.09 4.31
CA TYR A 51 -15.80 -14.43 3.08
C TYR A 51 -16.76 -15.32 2.28
N VAL A 52 -16.49 -16.62 2.20
CA VAL A 52 -17.36 -17.58 1.53
C VAL A 52 -18.72 -17.66 2.25
N GLU A 53 -18.74 -17.73 3.58
CA GLU A 53 -19.98 -17.70 4.40
C GLU A 53 -20.76 -16.39 4.24
N ALA A 54 -20.06 -15.26 4.02
CA ALA A 54 -20.67 -13.97 3.69
C ALA A 54 -21.12 -13.86 2.21
N GLY A 55 -21.05 -14.96 1.45
CA GLY A 55 -21.47 -15.04 0.05
C GLY A 55 -20.50 -14.43 -0.95
N TYR A 56 -19.24 -14.24 -0.59
CA TYR A 56 -18.23 -13.85 -1.56
C TYR A 56 -17.90 -15.04 -2.47
N THR A 57 -17.83 -14.74 -3.77
CA THR A 57 -17.31 -15.62 -4.80
C THR A 57 -16.19 -14.89 -5.55
N PRO A 58 -15.32 -15.60 -6.30
CA PRO A 58 -14.33 -14.95 -7.14
C PRO A 58 -14.95 -13.87 -8.06
N THR A 59 -16.02 -14.20 -8.76
CA THR A 59 -16.75 -13.27 -9.64
C THR A 59 -17.28 -12.05 -8.87
N ARG A 60 -17.91 -12.25 -7.72
CA ARG A 60 -18.43 -11.14 -6.90
C ARG A 60 -17.31 -10.24 -6.40
N SER A 61 -16.17 -10.82 -6.02
CA SER A 61 -14.98 -10.06 -5.60
C SER A 61 -14.44 -9.20 -6.74
N THR A 62 -14.30 -9.79 -7.94
CA THR A 62 -13.83 -9.08 -9.14
C THR A 62 -14.79 -7.95 -9.55
N LEU A 63 -16.10 -8.22 -9.60
CA LEU A 63 -17.10 -7.17 -9.88
C LEU A 63 -17.03 -6.04 -8.86
N GLY A 64 -16.71 -6.36 -7.59
CA GLY A 64 -16.49 -5.37 -6.55
C GLY A 64 -15.34 -4.39 -6.87
N TYR A 65 -14.36 -4.77 -7.70
CA TYR A 65 -13.24 -3.91 -8.08
C TYR A 65 -13.64 -2.77 -9.03
N GLN A 66 -14.72 -2.88 -9.77
CA GLN A 66 -15.19 -1.83 -10.69
C GLN A 66 -15.30 -0.47 -10.00
N ARG A 67 -15.81 -0.43 -8.77
CA ARG A 67 -15.98 0.81 -8.00
C ARG A 67 -14.64 1.46 -7.60
N PHE A 68 -13.54 0.68 -7.54
CA PHE A 68 -12.22 1.16 -7.14
C PHE A 68 -11.42 1.71 -8.32
N ARG A 69 -11.73 1.32 -9.56
CA ARG A 69 -11.06 1.82 -10.77
C ARG A 69 -11.12 3.35 -10.89
N ARG A 70 -12.15 3.99 -10.31
CA ARG A 70 -12.26 5.46 -10.23
C ARG A 70 -11.10 6.14 -9.49
N HIS A 71 -10.30 5.40 -8.72
CA HIS A 71 -9.13 5.92 -8.02
C HIS A 71 -7.84 5.83 -8.85
N GLY A 72 -7.93 5.30 -10.07
CA GLY A 72 -6.86 5.30 -11.08
C GLY A 72 -5.82 4.19 -10.94
N MET A 73 -5.86 3.37 -9.87
CA MET A 73 -5.00 2.19 -9.78
C MET A 73 -5.49 1.08 -10.72
N PRO A 74 -4.58 0.28 -11.34
CA PRO A 74 -4.95 -0.81 -12.24
C PRO A 74 -5.64 -1.97 -11.52
N PHE A 75 -6.69 -2.52 -12.14
CA PHE A 75 -7.39 -3.70 -11.64
C PHE A 75 -7.65 -4.70 -12.76
N LEU A 76 -7.19 -5.94 -12.56
CA LEU A 76 -7.57 -7.05 -13.44
C LEU A 76 -9.04 -7.41 -13.19
N MET A 77 -9.84 -7.40 -14.26
CA MET A 77 -11.26 -7.74 -14.23
C MET A 77 -11.50 -9.21 -14.59
N GLU A 78 -10.60 -10.08 -14.15
CA GLU A 78 -10.66 -11.53 -14.32
C GLU A 78 -10.81 -12.21 -12.96
N PRO A 79 -11.82 -13.08 -12.76
CA PRO A 79 -12.00 -13.81 -11.52
C PRO A 79 -10.86 -14.81 -11.29
N ARG A 80 -10.37 -14.88 -10.05
CA ARG A 80 -9.48 -15.96 -9.61
C ARG A 80 -10.24 -17.28 -9.52
N GLU A 81 -9.49 -18.37 -9.36
CA GLU A 81 -10.01 -19.70 -9.16
C GLU A 81 -10.85 -19.80 -7.87
N ARG A 82 -10.42 -19.14 -6.79
CA ARG A 82 -11.05 -19.19 -5.47
C ARG A 82 -10.93 -17.87 -4.69
N VAL A 83 -11.67 -17.77 -3.61
CA VAL A 83 -11.53 -16.70 -2.60
C VAL A 83 -10.28 -16.97 -1.76
N LEU A 84 -9.49 -15.93 -1.47
CA LEU A 84 -8.21 -16.03 -0.78
C LEU A 84 -8.29 -15.58 0.68
N ALA A 85 -7.41 -16.14 1.53
CA ALA A 85 -7.01 -15.59 2.80
C ALA A 85 -5.90 -14.55 2.62
N THR A 86 -5.75 -13.59 3.56
CA THR A 86 -4.69 -12.59 3.50
C THR A 86 -3.56 -12.83 4.51
N SER A 87 -3.76 -13.73 5.46
CA SER A 87 -2.83 -13.95 6.58
C SER A 87 -1.43 -14.37 6.13
N ARG A 88 -1.33 -15.26 5.12
CA ARG A 88 -0.03 -15.72 4.63
C ARG A 88 0.76 -14.59 3.96
N ALA A 89 0.11 -13.79 3.11
CA ALA A 89 0.70 -12.60 2.50
C ALA A 89 1.06 -11.52 3.55
N CYS A 90 0.26 -11.35 4.61
CA CYS A 90 0.59 -10.47 5.74
C CYS A 90 1.85 -10.96 6.48
N ARG A 91 1.98 -12.27 6.71
CA ARG A 91 3.18 -12.86 7.33
C ARG A 91 4.42 -12.71 6.43
N ALA A 92 4.28 -12.75 5.11
CA ALA A 92 5.39 -12.46 4.20
C ALA A 92 5.91 -11.02 4.38
N ILE A 93 5.04 -10.03 4.58
CA ILE A 93 5.42 -8.63 4.90
C ILE A 93 6.21 -8.59 6.23
N VAL A 94 5.73 -9.30 7.23
CA VAL A 94 6.39 -9.35 8.55
C VAL A 94 7.73 -10.08 8.48
N ALA A 95 7.82 -11.19 7.75
CA ALA A 95 9.08 -11.92 7.49
C ALA A 95 10.11 -11.01 6.80
N ALA A 96 9.67 -10.25 5.78
CA ALA A 96 10.53 -9.28 5.11
C ALA A 96 11.05 -8.20 6.08
N ARG A 97 10.19 -7.62 6.92
CA ARG A 97 10.59 -6.66 7.96
C ARG A 97 11.65 -7.23 8.91
N LEU A 98 11.55 -8.51 9.27
CA LEU A 98 12.49 -9.16 10.18
C LEU A 98 13.82 -9.52 9.50
N ARG A 99 13.79 -9.95 8.24
CA ARG A 99 14.97 -10.39 7.48
C ARG A 99 15.69 -9.25 6.75
N HIS A 100 14.93 -8.27 6.26
CA HIS A 100 15.37 -7.10 5.50
C HIS A 100 14.66 -5.84 6.00
N PRO A 101 15.04 -5.30 7.18
CA PRO A 101 14.38 -4.13 7.77
C PRO A 101 14.27 -2.95 6.79
N GLY A 102 13.09 -2.39 6.67
CA GLY A 102 12.77 -1.30 5.74
C GLY A 102 12.20 -1.75 4.39
N SER A 103 12.11 -3.06 4.11
CA SER A 103 11.54 -3.59 2.86
C SER A 103 10.02 -3.84 2.92
N GLU A 104 9.39 -3.72 4.08
CA GLU A 104 8.00 -4.09 4.29
C GLU A 104 6.98 -3.32 3.41
N GLU A 105 7.28 -2.07 3.09
CA GLU A 105 6.42 -1.28 2.20
C GLU A 105 6.54 -1.73 0.74
N ASP A 106 7.75 -2.06 0.27
CA ASP A 106 7.98 -2.57 -1.08
C ASP A 106 7.35 -3.96 -1.24
N VAL A 107 7.45 -4.80 -0.20
CA VAL A 107 6.79 -6.11 -0.15
C VAL A 107 5.27 -5.97 -0.15
N LEU A 108 4.70 -5.08 0.68
CA LEU A 108 3.26 -4.78 0.65
C LEU A 108 2.83 -4.35 -0.74
N ARG A 109 3.58 -3.44 -1.38
CA ARG A 109 3.30 -2.96 -2.73
C ARG A 109 3.33 -4.09 -3.76
N ALA A 110 4.36 -4.92 -3.75
CA ALA A 110 4.49 -6.04 -4.68
C ALA A 110 3.32 -7.04 -4.53
N LEU A 111 2.95 -7.36 -3.29
CA LEU A 111 1.81 -8.22 -3.00
C LEU A 111 0.49 -7.57 -3.44
N GLN A 112 0.30 -6.27 -3.23
CA GLN A 112 -0.89 -5.55 -3.69
C GLN A 112 -0.98 -5.52 -5.22
N LEU A 113 0.12 -5.26 -5.92
CA LEU A 113 0.16 -5.33 -7.39
C LEU A 113 -0.19 -6.75 -7.86
N GLY A 114 0.44 -7.79 -7.31
CA GLY A 114 0.08 -9.18 -7.59
C GLY A 114 -1.39 -9.48 -7.29
N TRP A 115 -1.91 -8.96 -6.15
CA TRP A 115 -3.31 -9.18 -5.75
C TRP A 115 -4.32 -8.57 -6.71
N PHE A 116 -4.09 -7.37 -7.20
CA PHE A 116 -5.11 -6.63 -7.96
C PHE A 116 -4.90 -6.62 -9.47
N THR A 117 -3.71 -7.01 -9.96
CA THR A 117 -3.39 -6.97 -11.40
C THR A 117 -3.09 -8.34 -12.00
N THR A 118 -3.17 -9.43 -11.21
CA THR A 118 -2.98 -10.81 -11.68
C THR A 118 -4.03 -11.74 -11.09
N THR A 119 -4.04 -13.00 -11.55
CA THR A 119 -4.86 -14.08 -10.98
C THR A 119 -4.11 -14.91 -9.93
N LEU A 120 -2.90 -14.53 -9.53
CA LEU A 120 -2.09 -15.24 -8.53
C LEU A 120 -2.88 -15.51 -7.23
N LEU A 121 -2.70 -16.70 -6.68
CA LEU A 121 -3.30 -17.12 -5.42
C LEU A 121 -2.36 -16.78 -4.26
N LEU A 122 -2.34 -15.52 -3.84
CA LEU A 122 -1.38 -14.97 -2.85
C LEU A 122 -1.60 -15.45 -1.40
N ASP A 123 -2.20 -16.59 -1.22
CA ASP A 123 -2.19 -17.41 -0.02
C ASP A 123 -1.41 -18.75 -0.23
N GLU A 124 -0.69 -18.87 -1.37
CA GLU A 124 0.21 -19.97 -1.73
C GLU A 124 1.64 -19.45 -1.88
N ASP A 125 2.62 -20.27 -1.51
CA ASP A 125 4.03 -19.91 -1.44
C ASP A 125 4.62 -19.50 -2.79
N ASP A 126 4.40 -20.31 -3.82
CA ASP A 126 4.91 -20.06 -5.16
C ASP A 126 4.37 -18.73 -5.73
N ALA A 127 3.11 -18.41 -5.44
CA ALA A 127 2.49 -17.16 -5.88
C ALA A 127 3.03 -15.94 -5.11
N ILE A 128 3.29 -16.08 -3.81
CA ILE A 128 3.94 -15.05 -3.00
C ILE A 128 5.36 -14.83 -3.50
N GLU A 129 6.15 -15.90 -3.69
CA GLU A 129 7.53 -15.83 -4.20
C GLU A 129 7.58 -15.13 -5.56
N ALA A 130 6.69 -15.51 -6.49
CA ALA A 130 6.58 -14.89 -7.80
C ALA A 130 6.28 -13.37 -7.71
N ALA A 131 5.39 -12.95 -6.81
CA ALA A 131 5.10 -11.53 -6.59
C ALA A 131 6.30 -10.78 -5.99
N LEU A 132 6.99 -11.37 -5.03
CA LEU A 132 8.15 -10.78 -4.34
C LEU A 132 9.40 -10.71 -5.23
N GLY A 133 9.51 -11.56 -6.25
CA GLY A 133 10.59 -11.51 -7.24
C GLY A 133 10.69 -10.18 -8.00
N ALA A 134 9.65 -9.34 -7.93
CA ALA A 134 9.66 -7.99 -8.48
C ALA A 134 10.35 -6.95 -7.57
N VAL A 135 10.64 -7.28 -6.30
CA VAL A 135 11.26 -6.36 -5.33
C VAL A 135 12.78 -6.41 -5.47
N PRO A 136 13.44 -5.32 -5.86
CA PRO A 136 14.88 -5.31 -6.07
C PRO A 136 15.66 -5.65 -4.79
N GLY A 137 16.63 -6.56 -4.91
CA GLY A 137 17.53 -6.92 -3.80
C GLY A 137 16.91 -7.77 -2.70
N LEU A 138 15.66 -8.21 -2.84
CA LEU A 138 14.99 -9.10 -1.89
C LEU A 138 15.19 -10.57 -2.31
N ASP A 139 15.60 -11.41 -1.37
CA ASP A 139 15.57 -12.87 -1.54
C ASP A 139 14.14 -13.38 -1.25
N ALA A 140 13.33 -13.49 -2.29
CA ALA A 140 11.93 -13.89 -2.20
C ALA A 140 11.77 -15.30 -1.59
N GLY A 141 12.63 -16.26 -1.97
CA GLY A 141 12.62 -17.62 -1.43
C GLY A 141 12.91 -17.65 0.07
N ALA A 142 13.90 -16.87 0.53
CA ALA A 142 14.21 -16.75 1.96
C ALA A 142 13.06 -16.11 2.77
N ILE A 143 12.33 -15.15 2.17
CA ILE A 143 11.14 -14.57 2.81
C ILE A 143 10.03 -15.59 2.93
N VAL A 144 9.73 -16.32 1.84
CA VAL A 144 8.68 -17.35 1.83
C VAL A 144 8.99 -18.45 2.85
N ALA A 145 10.24 -18.93 2.90
CA ALA A 145 10.67 -19.92 3.89
C ALA A 145 10.48 -19.46 5.35
N ALA A 146 10.52 -18.14 5.61
CA ALA A 146 10.38 -17.58 6.94
C ALA A 146 8.93 -17.24 7.35
N ILE A 147 7.93 -17.43 6.46
CA ILE A 147 6.52 -17.07 6.74
C ILE A 147 5.97 -17.78 7.98
N ASP A 148 6.35 -19.04 8.18
CA ASP A 148 5.87 -19.88 9.28
C ASP A 148 6.86 -19.98 10.45
N ASP A 149 7.95 -19.19 10.45
CA ASP A 149 8.86 -19.11 11.58
C ASP A 149 8.13 -18.59 12.85
N PRO A 150 8.40 -19.15 14.02
CA PRO A 150 7.77 -18.72 15.28
C PRO A 150 7.93 -17.21 15.55
N GLU A 151 9.05 -16.61 15.15
CA GLU A 151 9.32 -15.18 15.29
C GLU A 151 8.41 -14.36 14.38
N THR A 152 8.21 -14.78 13.11
CA THR A 152 7.31 -14.14 12.15
C THR A 152 5.87 -14.24 12.62
N ILE A 153 5.42 -15.41 13.06
CA ILE A 153 4.07 -15.61 13.61
C ILE A 153 3.85 -14.69 14.82
N SER A 154 4.79 -14.68 15.77
CA SER A 154 4.70 -13.83 16.96
C SER A 154 4.68 -12.33 16.62
N ALA A 155 5.46 -11.89 15.63
CA ALA A 155 5.48 -10.50 15.19
C ALA A 155 4.20 -10.12 14.44
N TYR A 156 3.64 -11.03 13.63
CA TYR A 156 2.35 -10.86 12.97
C TYR A 156 1.21 -10.72 13.98
N GLU A 157 1.17 -11.54 15.02
CA GLU A 157 0.15 -11.41 16.08
C GLU A 157 0.28 -10.09 16.84
N ARG A 158 1.49 -9.58 17.08
CA ARG A 158 1.69 -8.22 17.64
C ARG A 158 1.13 -7.13 16.74
N ASP A 159 1.30 -7.23 15.41
CA ASP A 159 0.68 -6.31 14.45
C ASP A 159 -0.85 -6.37 14.54
N ARG A 160 -1.42 -7.57 14.59
CA ARG A 160 -2.87 -7.77 14.71
C ARG A 160 -3.43 -7.17 16.00
N GLU A 161 -2.74 -7.38 17.13
CA GLU A 161 -3.10 -6.78 18.40
C GLU A 161 -3.06 -5.26 18.33
N LEU A 162 -2.01 -4.68 17.74
CA LEU A 162 -1.87 -3.24 17.57
C LEU A 162 -2.99 -2.68 16.67
N ALA A 163 -3.28 -3.37 15.57
CA ALA A 163 -4.38 -2.99 14.68
C ALA A 163 -5.75 -3.03 15.38
N ARG A 164 -5.93 -3.86 16.42
CA ARG A 164 -7.18 -4.02 17.19
C ARG A 164 -7.29 -3.10 18.42
N ARG A 165 -6.54 -1.98 18.42
CA ARG A 165 -6.57 -0.95 19.48
C ARG A 165 -7.31 0.33 19.02
N ALA A 166 -8.25 0.22 18.09
CA ALA A 166 -8.96 1.38 17.56
C ALA A 166 -10.14 1.84 18.43
N ALA A 167 -10.56 1.08 19.45
CA ALA A 167 -11.64 1.48 20.33
C ALA A 167 -11.32 2.82 21.03
N GLY A 168 -12.27 3.76 20.99
CA GLY A 168 -12.09 5.10 21.60
C GLY A 168 -11.14 6.04 20.83
N SER A 169 -10.57 5.61 19.71
CA SER A 169 -9.68 6.45 18.89
C SER A 169 -10.45 7.47 18.03
N PRO A 170 -9.77 8.54 17.54
CA PRO A 170 -10.34 9.43 16.53
C PRO A 170 -10.85 8.68 15.30
N THR A 171 -10.16 7.64 14.86
CA THR A 171 -10.58 6.75 13.76
C THR A 171 -11.93 6.08 14.06
N ALA A 172 -12.15 5.61 15.28
CA ALA A 172 -13.44 5.03 15.70
C ALA A 172 -14.55 6.09 15.76
N ALA A 173 -14.25 7.28 16.29
CA ALA A 173 -15.20 8.40 16.35
C ALA A 173 -15.68 8.84 14.96
N GLN A 174 -14.82 8.72 13.93
CA GLN A 174 -15.16 9.01 12.54
C GLN A 174 -15.90 7.86 11.84
N GLY A 175 -16.23 6.75 12.52
CA GLY A 175 -16.87 5.58 11.92
C GLY A 175 -15.96 4.80 10.96
N LYS A 176 -14.64 4.99 11.05
CA LYS A 176 -13.63 4.35 10.19
C LYS A 176 -13.00 3.10 10.81
N ALA A 177 -13.32 2.79 12.06
CA ALA A 177 -12.96 1.51 12.67
C ALA A 177 -13.94 0.39 12.25
N ARG A 178 -13.55 -0.85 12.47
CA ARG A 178 -14.35 -2.04 12.14
C ARG A 178 -14.23 -3.06 13.27
N GLN A 179 -15.30 -3.81 13.48
CA GLN A 179 -15.31 -5.00 14.35
C GLN A 179 -15.65 -6.21 13.50
N THR A 180 -14.74 -7.14 13.39
CA THR A 180 -14.88 -8.28 12.48
C THR A 180 -14.54 -9.63 13.13
N ASP A 181 -13.44 -9.71 13.85
CA ASP A 181 -12.86 -10.93 14.40
C ASP A 181 -12.12 -10.62 15.72
N GLY A 182 -12.83 -10.08 16.69
CA GLY A 182 -12.28 -9.67 17.98
C GLY A 182 -12.53 -8.20 18.30
N PRO A 183 -11.59 -7.51 19.00
CA PRO A 183 -11.72 -6.11 19.36
C PRO A 183 -11.82 -5.17 18.16
N VAL A 184 -12.31 -3.95 18.40
CA VAL A 184 -12.44 -2.90 17.37
C VAL A 184 -11.06 -2.58 16.79
N ARG A 185 -10.95 -2.69 15.48
CA ARG A 185 -9.70 -2.46 14.74
C ARG A 185 -9.76 -1.26 13.80
N TYR A 186 -8.59 -0.73 13.49
CA TYR A 186 -8.41 0.19 12.37
C TYR A 186 -8.90 -0.45 11.07
N SER A 187 -9.50 0.34 10.18
CA SER A 187 -9.76 -0.12 8.81
C SER A 187 -8.49 -0.07 7.97
N ALA A 188 -8.39 -0.92 6.95
CA ALA A 188 -7.38 -0.78 5.92
C ALA A 188 -7.92 0.17 4.80
N PRO A 189 -7.16 1.21 4.39
CA PRO A 189 -5.99 1.73 5.05
C PRO A 189 -6.35 2.57 6.27
N SER A 190 -5.43 2.74 7.22
CA SER A 190 -5.44 3.82 8.21
C SER A 190 -3.99 4.25 8.46
N VAL A 191 -3.76 5.52 8.72
CA VAL A 191 -2.42 6.04 9.00
C VAL A 191 -2.44 6.78 10.32
N VAL A 192 -1.49 6.45 11.19
CA VAL A 192 -1.29 7.13 12.47
C VAL A 192 0.09 7.76 12.46
N PHE A 193 0.13 9.07 12.47
CA PHE A 193 1.35 9.86 12.59
C PHE A 193 1.68 10.08 14.05
N GLN A 194 2.96 9.91 14.41
CA GLN A 194 3.45 10.11 15.76
C GLN A 194 4.69 10.98 15.75
N ALA A 195 4.64 12.08 16.49
CA ALA A 195 5.78 12.95 16.71
C ALA A 195 6.69 12.37 17.82
N PRO A 196 7.98 12.76 17.86
CA PRO A 196 8.93 12.32 18.88
C PRO A 196 8.55 12.68 20.30
N ASP A 197 7.76 13.74 20.48
CA ASP A 197 7.23 14.18 21.77
C ASP A 197 5.99 13.37 22.24
N GLY A 198 5.57 12.37 21.45
CA GLY A 198 4.46 11.49 21.75
C GLY A 198 3.10 11.98 21.24
N ARG A 199 2.97 13.17 20.67
CA ARG A 199 1.73 13.61 20.01
C ARG A 199 1.39 12.68 18.86
N ARG A 200 0.09 12.41 18.70
CA ARG A 200 -0.41 11.51 17.66
C ARG A 200 -1.61 12.12 16.96
N LEU A 201 -1.65 11.97 15.63
CA LEU A 201 -2.81 12.29 14.79
C LEU A 201 -3.14 11.12 13.89
N GLU A 202 -4.44 10.90 13.63
CA GLU A 202 -4.94 9.73 12.91
C GLU A 202 -5.71 10.12 11.66
N ALA A 203 -5.39 9.46 10.55
CA ALA A 203 -6.14 9.49 9.30
C ALA A 203 -6.78 8.12 9.08
N GLY A 204 -7.97 7.90 9.62
CA GLY A 204 -8.69 6.62 9.54
C GLY A 204 -9.34 6.39 8.19
N GLY A 205 -9.16 5.19 7.62
CA GLY A 205 -9.74 4.80 6.35
C GLY A 205 -9.09 5.48 5.14
N PHE A 206 -9.75 5.36 3.99
CA PHE A 206 -9.29 6.01 2.75
C PHE A 206 -9.38 7.53 2.90
N GLN A 207 -8.25 8.23 2.69
CA GLN A 207 -8.13 9.68 2.78
C GLN A 207 -7.45 10.27 1.55
N THR A 208 -7.59 11.59 1.35
CA THR A 208 -6.87 12.33 0.32
C THR A 208 -5.49 12.76 0.82
N ILE A 209 -4.62 13.19 -0.10
CA ILE A 209 -3.29 13.69 0.26
C ILE A 209 -3.37 14.92 1.16
N GLU A 210 -4.34 15.80 0.94
CA GLU A 210 -4.52 17.02 1.73
C GLU A 210 -4.80 16.70 3.21
N ALA A 211 -5.56 15.63 3.47
CA ALA A 211 -5.81 15.19 4.84
C ALA A 211 -4.50 14.72 5.52
N TYR A 212 -3.66 13.98 4.82
CA TYR A 212 -2.35 13.56 5.34
C TYR A 212 -1.41 14.74 5.54
N ASP A 213 -1.31 15.67 4.58
CA ASP A 213 -0.49 16.88 4.66
C ASP A 213 -0.82 17.71 5.91
N VAL A 214 -2.11 17.95 6.15
CA VAL A 214 -2.57 18.73 7.32
C VAL A 214 -2.11 18.05 8.62
N LEU A 215 -2.18 16.73 8.73
CA LEU A 215 -1.76 16.02 9.94
C LEU A 215 -0.25 16.10 10.14
N VAL A 216 0.53 15.95 9.07
CA VAL A 216 1.99 16.05 9.12
C VAL A 216 2.43 17.44 9.59
N VAL A 217 1.93 18.51 8.95
CA VAL A 217 2.30 19.89 9.30
C VAL A 217 1.81 20.29 10.69
N ASN A 218 0.67 19.78 11.17
CA ASN A 218 0.20 20.04 12.53
C ASN A 218 1.07 19.35 13.60
N LEU A 219 1.72 18.21 13.26
CA LEU A 219 2.66 17.55 14.16
C LEU A 219 4.04 18.20 14.17
N ASP A 220 4.50 18.63 12.99
CA ASP A 220 5.79 19.31 12.82
C ASP A 220 5.65 20.48 11.84
N PRO A 221 5.38 21.71 12.35
CA PRO A 221 5.27 22.89 11.49
C PRO A 221 6.59 23.30 10.79
N ALA A 222 7.73 22.75 11.21
CA ALA A 222 9.04 23.03 10.63
C ALA A 222 9.46 22.00 9.58
N ILE A 223 8.63 20.97 9.32
CA ILE A 223 8.94 19.93 8.34
C ILE A 223 9.05 20.54 6.93
N GLU A 224 10.13 20.19 6.23
CA GLU A 224 10.33 20.66 4.86
C GLU A 224 9.44 19.89 3.89
N ARG A 225 8.72 20.61 3.05
CA ARG A 225 7.82 20.05 2.04
C ARG A 225 8.39 20.28 0.64
N ARG A 226 8.75 19.19 -0.07
CA ARG A 226 9.15 19.25 -1.47
C ARG A 226 7.95 19.70 -2.34
N ALA A 227 8.22 20.52 -3.36
CA ALA A 227 7.25 20.83 -4.41
C ALA A 227 6.90 19.57 -5.23
N GLU A 228 5.84 19.65 -6.02
CA GLU A 228 5.49 18.62 -7.00
C GLU A 228 6.63 18.34 -7.99
N ALA A 229 6.67 17.14 -8.56
CA ALA A 229 7.66 16.80 -9.55
C ALA A 229 7.45 17.62 -10.83
N ALA A 230 8.55 18.12 -11.39
CA ALA A 230 8.52 18.91 -12.63
C ALA A 230 8.15 18.06 -13.85
N GLY A 231 8.26 16.73 -13.76
CA GLY A 231 7.90 15.80 -14.83
C GLY A 231 7.93 14.35 -14.38
N ALA A 232 7.46 13.47 -15.27
CA ALA A 232 7.31 12.04 -15.00
C ALA A 232 8.64 11.34 -14.69
N LEU A 233 9.73 11.73 -15.37
CA LEU A 233 11.04 11.12 -15.13
C LEU A 233 11.55 11.43 -13.71
N GLU A 234 11.46 12.69 -13.27
CA GLU A 234 11.85 13.08 -11.92
C GLU A 234 11.07 12.33 -10.85
N ALA A 235 9.76 12.11 -11.09
CA ALA A 235 8.94 11.30 -10.22
C ALA A 235 9.46 9.86 -10.16
N LEU A 236 9.76 9.23 -11.31
CA LEU A 236 10.22 7.83 -11.37
C LEU A 236 11.61 7.62 -10.76
N GLU A 237 12.53 8.57 -10.94
CA GLU A 237 13.87 8.52 -10.33
C GLU A 237 13.84 8.47 -8.79
N ALA A 238 12.80 9.05 -8.18
CA ALA A 238 12.62 9.01 -6.73
C ALA A 238 11.96 7.71 -6.22
N PHE A 239 11.44 6.87 -7.12
CA PHE A 239 10.75 5.62 -6.78
C PHE A 239 11.35 4.43 -7.55
N PRO A 240 12.46 3.85 -7.08
CA PRO A 240 13.15 2.74 -7.79
C PRO A 240 12.26 1.50 -8.03
N GLY A 241 11.25 1.27 -7.18
CA GLY A 241 10.25 0.21 -7.35
C GLY A 241 9.20 0.52 -8.43
N GLY A 242 9.29 1.69 -9.08
CA GLY A 242 8.36 2.14 -10.12
C GLY A 242 7.04 2.69 -9.59
N LEU A 243 6.35 3.42 -10.45
CA LEU A 243 5.03 3.99 -10.20
C LEU A 243 4.05 3.58 -11.32
N VAL A 244 2.76 3.43 -10.99
CA VAL A 244 1.71 3.34 -12.01
C VAL A 244 1.36 4.73 -12.53
N THR A 245 0.69 4.82 -13.69
CA THR A 245 0.39 6.10 -14.34
C THR A 245 -0.32 7.09 -13.40
N GLN A 246 -1.26 6.63 -12.58
CA GLN A 246 -1.98 7.48 -11.63
C GLN A 246 -1.08 8.01 -10.50
N GLU A 247 -0.12 7.24 -10.05
CA GLU A 247 0.84 7.68 -9.02
C GLU A 247 1.78 8.74 -9.55
N VAL A 248 2.28 8.56 -10.79
CA VAL A 248 3.08 9.59 -11.49
C VAL A 248 2.29 10.89 -11.61
N ALA A 249 1.05 10.80 -12.12
CA ALA A 249 0.17 11.97 -12.25
C ALA A 249 -0.07 12.67 -10.90
N ALA A 250 -0.22 11.89 -9.82
CA ALA A 250 -0.44 12.44 -8.48
C ALA A 250 0.80 13.17 -7.93
N VAL A 251 2.01 12.62 -8.15
CA VAL A 251 3.27 13.23 -7.71
C VAL A 251 3.57 14.53 -8.49
N MET A 252 3.13 14.61 -9.76
CA MET A 252 3.25 15.81 -10.59
C MET A 252 2.15 16.86 -10.33
N ALA A 253 1.07 16.49 -9.62
CA ALA A 253 -0.07 17.40 -9.42
C ALA A 253 0.23 18.47 -8.38
N PRO A 254 -0.04 19.77 -8.69
CA PRO A 254 -0.05 20.83 -7.69
C PRO A 254 -1.05 20.52 -6.57
N ASN A 255 -0.80 21.11 -5.40
CA ASN A 255 -1.68 20.93 -4.24
C ASN A 255 -3.12 21.34 -4.56
N ASN A 256 -4.11 20.59 -4.05
CA ASN A 256 -5.53 20.80 -4.29
C ASN A 256 -5.95 20.78 -5.79
N THR A 257 -5.12 20.17 -6.64
CA THR A 257 -5.41 20.02 -8.08
C THR A 257 -5.58 18.54 -8.39
N PRO A 258 -6.65 18.16 -9.11
CA PRO A 258 -6.79 16.77 -9.56
C PRO A 258 -5.60 16.35 -10.45
N PRO A 259 -5.07 15.12 -10.27
CA PRO A 259 -4.00 14.60 -11.11
C PRO A 259 -4.40 14.53 -12.59
N ASP A 260 -3.57 15.07 -13.49
CA ASP A 260 -3.72 14.91 -14.95
C ASP A 260 -3.11 13.58 -15.40
N ARG A 261 -3.88 12.50 -15.24
CA ARG A 261 -3.44 11.16 -15.64
C ARG A 261 -3.13 11.07 -17.14
N ALA A 262 -3.92 11.73 -17.98
CA ALA A 262 -3.72 11.71 -19.43
C ALA A 262 -2.45 12.47 -19.83
N GLY A 263 -2.14 13.59 -19.17
CA GLY A 263 -0.88 14.32 -19.34
C GLY A 263 0.33 13.49 -18.94
N ALA A 264 0.28 12.88 -17.76
CA ALA A 264 1.35 12.00 -17.29
C ALA A 264 1.57 10.81 -18.25
N GLU A 265 0.50 10.18 -18.74
CA GLU A 265 0.61 9.07 -19.69
C GLU A 265 1.27 9.49 -21.01
N ARG A 266 0.92 10.66 -21.56
CA ARG A 266 1.58 11.20 -22.77
C ARG A 266 3.08 11.41 -22.57
N GLU A 267 3.48 11.97 -21.43
CA GLU A 267 4.88 12.18 -21.10
C GLU A 267 5.64 10.85 -20.93
N LEU A 268 5.06 9.90 -20.20
CA LEU A 268 5.62 8.56 -20.00
C LEU A 268 5.81 7.82 -21.35
N VAL A 269 4.86 7.92 -22.27
CA VAL A 269 4.98 7.32 -23.62
C VAL A 269 6.08 8.00 -24.42
N ALA A 270 6.24 9.32 -24.33
CA ALA A 270 7.34 10.03 -24.98
C ALA A 270 8.71 9.58 -24.43
N LEU A 271 8.85 9.53 -23.10
CA LEU A 271 10.07 9.05 -22.43
C LEU A 271 10.38 7.57 -22.76
N LEU A 272 9.36 6.74 -22.94
CA LEU A 272 9.54 5.35 -23.40
C LEU A 272 10.13 5.31 -24.82
N GLY A 273 9.62 6.17 -25.74
CA GLY A 273 10.16 6.32 -27.09
C GLY A 273 11.62 6.80 -27.12
N GLU A 274 12.03 7.56 -26.12
CA GLU A 274 13.41 8.03 -25.91
C GLU A 274 14.31 7.00 -25.20
N GLY A 275 13.76 5.87 -24.72
CA GLY A 275 14.50 4.86 -23.98
C GLY A 275 14.87 5.28 -22.54
N ARG A 276 14.24 6.30 -21.99
CA ARG A 276 14.52 6.86 -20.65
C ARG A 276 13.71 6.20 -19.54
N VAL A 277 12.66 5.47 -19.90
CA VAL A 277 11.83 4.69 -18.97
C VAL A 277 11.54 3.32 -19.53
N CYS A 278 11.28 2.37 -18.62
CA CYS A 278 10.80 1.04 -18.94
C CYS A 278 9.32 0.92 -18.58
N ARG A 279 8.56 0.14 -19.36
CA ARG A 279 7.14 -0.12 -19.16
C ARG A 279 6.89 -1.61 -18.91
N ARG A 280 6.31 -1.95 -17.76
CA ARG A 280 5.82 -3.31 -17.46
C ARG A 280 4.29 -3.30 -17.43
N PRO A 281 3.59 -4.05 -18.30
CA PRO A 281 2.12 -4.09 -18.32
C PRO A 281 1.56 -4.58 -16.97
N LEU A 282 0.51 -3.91 -16.47
CA LEU A 282 -0.25 -4.28 -15.28
C LEU A 282 -1.75 -4.13 -15.57
N ALA A 283 -2.45 -5.23 -15.79
CA ALA A 283 -3.89 -5.23 -16.11
C ALA A 283 -4.23 -4.18 -17.19
N ASP A 284 -4.99 -3.13 -16.84
CA ASP A 284 -5.40 -2.04 -17.74
C ASP A 284 -4.48 -0.81 -17.70
N ASP A 285 -3.27 -0.93 -17.11
CA ASP A 285 -2.26 0.14 -17.00
C ASP A 285 -0.83 -0.44 -17.14
N ALA A 286 0.14 0.18 -16.53
CA ALA A 286 1.53 -0.26 -16.46
C ALA A 286 2.23 0.19 -15.17
N LEU A 287 3.28 -0.54 -14.80
CA LEU A 287 4.33 -0.06 -13.91
C LEU A 287 5.42 0.58 -14.75
N TRP A 288 5.75 1.82 -14.45
CA TRP A 288 6.78 2.61 -15.08
C TRP A 288 8.01 2.69 -14.17
N LEU A 289 9.19 2.53 -14.74
CA LEU A 289 10.48 2.62 -14.04
C LEU A 289 11.40 3.54 -14.83
N ALA A 290 12.25 4.28 -14.16
CA ALA A 290 13.39 4.93 -14.80
C ALA A 290 14.31 3.86 -15.42
N ALA A 291 14.90 4.14 -16.61
CA ALA A 291 15.77 3.22 -17.34
C ALA A 291 17.18 3.16 -16.74
#